data_3f54e0eef975e8ec9be7ea6575f32e27
#
_entry.id   3f54e0eef975e8ec9be7ea6575f32e27
#
_cell.length_a   1.000
_cell.length_b   1.000
_cell.length_c   1.000
_cell.angle_alpha   90.00
_cell.angle_beta   90.00
_cell.angle_gamma   90.00
#
_symmetry.space_group_name_H-M   'P 1'
#
loop_
_entity.id
_entity.type
_entity.pdbx_description
1 polymer ?
#
loop_
_entity_poly.entity_id
_entity_poly.type
_entity_poly.pdbx_seq_one_letter_code
_entity_poly.pdbx_strand_id
1 'polypeptide(L)'
;RFGDCDVIFEHTPKLLKELKDRGYIVGIITNGPSYLQNHKLDESGLRKYCDITVVSGDVGVHKPDPALFEYTANKLNLPVEECTYVGDHPINDIKGALDAGMHAIRMNWGWFKGQDLRKDVPVITDILEVLKYV
;
A
#
# COMPACT_ATOMS: atom_id res chain seq x y z
N ARG A 1 0.69 0.98 -1.06
CA ARG A 1 0.02 2.22 -0.78
C ARG A 1 0.57 3.32 -1.68
N PHE A 2 -0.28 3.89 -2.50
CA PHE A 2 0.18 4.87 -3.50
C PHE A 2 -0.67 6.14 -3.54
N GLY A 3 -1.81 6.14 -2.88
CA GLY A 3 -2.74 7.25 -2.92
C GLY A 3 -2.55 8.31 -1.84
N ASP A 4 -1.77 8.04 -0.79
CA ASP A 4 -1.58 9.00 0.29
C ASP A 4 -0.66 10.16 -0.11
N CYS A 5 0.18 9.96 -1.10
CA CYS A 5 0.93 11.04 -1.71
C CYS A 5 0.41 11.29 -3.12
N ASP A 6 0.57 12.49 -3.60
CA ASP A 6 0.10 12.86 -4.93
C ASP A 6 1.01 12.35 -6.05
N VAL A 7 2.03 11.57 -5.68
CA VAL A 7 3.04 11.08 -6.62
C VAL A 7 2.83 9.59 -6.86
N ILE A 8 2.70 9.22 -8.13
CA ILE A 8 2.79 7.85 -8.59
C ILE A 8 4.25 7.57 -8.86
N PHE A 9 4.83 6.57 -8.19
CA PHE A 9 6.21 6.19 -8.43
C PHE A 9 6.37 5.73 -9.87
N GLU A 10 7.45 6.15 -10.51
CA GLU A 10 7.70 5.92 -11.94
C GLU A 10 7.50 4.45 -12.34
N HIS A 11 7.98 3.52 -11.51
CA HIS A 11 7.94 2.09 -11.81
C HIS A 11 6.73 1.35 -11.23
N THR A 12 5.76 2.06 -10.66
CA THR A 12 4.62 1.42 -10.00
C THR A 12 3.79 0.55 -10.97
N PRO A 13 3.39 1.05 -12.15
CA PRO A 13 2.63 0.21 -13.09
C PRO A 13 3.40 -1.05 -13.48
N LYS A 14 4.70 -0.95 -13.68
CA LYS A 14 5.56 -2.09 -14.01
C LYS A 14 5.60 -3.11 -12.88
N LEU A 15 5.73 -2.64 -11.63
CA LEU A 15 5.71 -3.52 -10.46
C LEU A 15 4.38 -4.27 -10.37
N LEU A 16 3.25 -3.57 -10.46
CA LEU A 16 1.94 -4.19 -10.30
C LEU A 16 1.68 -5.22 -11.40
N LYS A 17 2.06 -4.90 -12.63
CA LYS A 17 1.94 -5.86 -13.73
C LYS A 17 2.77 -7.12 -13.47
N GLU A 18 4.01 -6.96 -13.02
CA GLU A 18 4.90 -8.09 -12.72
C GLU A 18 4.33 -8.95 -11.60
N LEU A 19 3.80 -8.35 -10.55
CA LEU A 19 3.18 -9.08 -9.46
C LEU A 19 1.98 -9.89 -9.94
N LYS A 20 1.13 -9.30 -10.77
CA LYS A 20 -0.02 -10.02 -11.35
C LYS A 20 0.44 -11.16 -12.25
N ASP A 21 1.44 -10.94 -13.07
CA ASP A 21 1.99 -11.98 -13.95
C ASP A 21 2.57 -13.15 -13.16
N ARG A 22 3.07 -12.90 -11.95
CA ARG A 22 3.57 -13.93 -11.02
C ARG A 22 2.47 -14.60 -10.20
N GLY A 23 1.22 -14.18 -10.36
CA GLY A 23 0.08 -14.76 -9.65
C GLY A 23 -0.23 -14.16 -8.29
N TYR A 24 0.38 -13.03 -7.94
CA TYR A 24 0.09 -12.34 -6.68
C TYR A 24 -1.26 -11.64 -6.72
N ILE A 25 -1.90 -11.57 -5.55
CA ILE A 25 -3.08 -10.75 -5.33
C ILE A 25 -2.59 -9.35 -4.97
N VAL A 26 -3.11 -8.33 -5.65
CA VAL A 26 -2.64 -6.95 -5.52
C VAL A 26 -3.77 -6.05 -5.08
N GLY A 27 -3.51 -5.22 -4.06
CA GLY A 27 -4.47 -4.23 -3.58
C GLY A 27 -3.84 -2.87 -3.34
N ILE A 28 -4.66 -1.85 -3.33
CA ILE A 28 -4.28 -0.48 -2.95
C ILE A 28 -5.17 -0.04 -1.81
N ILE A 29 -4.55 0.55 -0.77
CA ILE A 29 -5.25 1.25 0.32
C ILE A 29 -4.81 2.69 0.31
N THR A 30 -5.76 3.62 0.26
CA THR A 30 -5.45 5.05 0.27
C THR A 30 -6.33 5.80 1.25
N ASN A 31 -5.72 6.71 2.02
CA ASN A 31 -6.44 7.61 2.91
C ASN A 31 -6.95 8.83 2.14
N GLY A 32 -8.18 9.20 2.39
CA GLY A 32 -8.72 10.44 1.89
C GLY A 32 -10.21 10.37 1.53
N PRO A 33 -10.79 11.49 1.10
CA PRO A 33 -12.19 11.55 0.69
C PRO A 33 -12.46 10.65 -0.51
N SER A 34 -13.62 10.00 -0.50
CA SER A 34 -14.03 9.05 -1.53
C SER A 34 -13.85 9.61 -2.95
N TYR A 35 -14.44 10.76 -3.21
CA TYR A 35 -14.46 11.32 -4.56
C TYR A 35 -13.05 11.66 -5.06
N LEU A 36 -12.20 12.23 -4.19
CA LEU A 36 -10.85 12.66 -4.57
C LEU A 36 -9.94 11.46 -4.87
N GLN A 37 -9.92 10.49 -3.96
CA GLN A 37 -9.04 9.34 -4.09
C GLN A 37 -9.48 8.38 -5.20
N ASN A 38 -10.78 8.21 -5.39
CA ASN A 38 -11.29 7.43 -6.51
C ASN A 38 -10.94 8.09 -7.85
N HIS A 39 -11.02 9.43 -7.93
CA HIS A 39 -10.61 10.16 -9.13
C HIS A 39 -9.11 9.92 -9.42
N LYS A 40 -8.25 10.02 -8.41
CA LYS A 40 -6.81 9.76 -8.56
C LYS A 40 -6.53 8.35 -9.04
N LEU A 41 -7.25 7.36 -8.50
CA LEU A 41 -7.10 5.97 -8.92
C LEU A 41 -7.51 5.77 -10.38
N ASP A 42 -8.59 6.40 -10.80
CA ASP A 42 -9.06 6.33 -12.18
C ASP A 42 -8.06 6.99 -13.14
N GLU A 43 -7.57 8.17 -12.78
CA GLU A 43 -6.58 8.90 -13.58
C GLU A 43 -5.25 8.15 -13.71
N SER A 44 -4.84 7.43 -12.65
CA SER A 44 -3.56 6.71 -12.64
C SER A 44 -3.54 5.48 -13.54
N GLY A 45 -4.72 4.92 -13.85
CA GLY A 45 -4.82 3.67 -14.58
C GLY A 45 -4.38 2.44 -13.79
N LEU A 46 -4.17 2.55 -12.47
CA LEU A 46 -3.65 1.45 -11.66
C LEU A 46 -4.70 0.39 -11.32
N ARG A 47 -6.00 0.73 -11.36
CA ARG A 47 -7.07 -0.21 -11.01
C ARG A 47 -7.02 -1.51 -11.83
N LYS A 48 -6.61 -1.43 -13.08
CA LYS A 48 -6.56 -2.61 -13.95
C LYS A 48 -5.58 -3.68 -13.49
N TYR A 49 -4.63 -3.31 -12.63
CA TYR A 49 -3.66 -4.25 -12.06
C TYR A 49 -4.06 -4.74 -10.66
N CYS A 50 -5.19 -4.27 -10.12
CA CYS A 50 -5.55 -4.52 -8.73
C CYS A 50 -6.74 -5.47 -8.62
N ASP A 51 -6.69 -6.34 -7.62
CA ASP A 51 -7.82 -7.18 -7.23
C ASP A 51 -8.78 -6.40 -6.33
N ILE A 52 -8.26 -5.39 -5.61
CA ILE A 52 -9.08 -4.50 -4.78
C ILE A 52 -8.43 -3.11 -4.70
N THR A 53 -9.27 -2.09 -4.61
CA THR A 53 -8.85 -0.75 -4.25
C THR A 53 -9.72 -0.27 -3.09
N VAL A 54 -9.10 0.18 -2.00
CA VAL A 54 -9.79 0.57 -0.78
C VAL A 54 -9.49 2.04 -0.50
N VAL A 55 -10.54 2.85 -0.43
CA VAL A 55 -10.47 4.27 -0.09
C VAL A 55 -11.05 4.44 1.30
N SER A 56 -10.29 5.06 2.21
CA SER A 56 -10.72 5.21 3.61
C SER A 56 -12.05 5.95 3.73
N GLY A 57 -12.28 6.95 2.89
CA GLY A 57 -13.54 7.69 2.89
C GLY A 57 -14.76 6.85 2.53
N ASP A 58 -14.58 5.75 1.78
CA ASP A 58 -15.67 4.81 1.46
C ASP A 58 -15.99 3.89 2.64
N VAL A 59 -14.99 3.58 3.46
CA VAL A 59 -15.11 2.60 4.56
C VAL A 59 -15.44 3.28 5.88
N GLY A 60 -14.98 4.50 6.07
CA GLY A 60 -15.16 5.25 7.32
C GLY A 60 -14.06 4.98 8.35
N VAL A 61 -12.99 4.32 7.97
CA VAL A 61 -11.82 4.03 8.80
C VAL A 61 -10.57 4.46 8.05
N HIS A 62 -9.64 5.10 8.74
CA HIS A 62 -8.42 5.65 8.15
C HIS A 62 -7.17 5.00 8.70
N LYS A 63 -6.13 4.86 7.87
CA LYS A 63 -4.80 4.47 8.37
C LYS A 63 -4.34 5.53 9.38
N PRO A 64 -3.68 5.20 10.45
CA PRO A 64 -3.05 3.90 10.79
C PRO A 64 -3.94 2.91 11.53
N ASP A 65 -5.25 3.12 11.60
CA ASP A 65 -6.13 2.18 12.30
C ASP A 65 -5.99 0.78 11.68
N PRO A 66 -5.63 -0.25 12.46
CA PRO A 66 -5.49 -1.60 11.96
C PRO A 66 -6.74 -2.14 11.25
N ALA A 67 -7.90 -1.63 11.62
CA ALA A 67 -9.17 -2.09 11.06
C ALA A 67 -9.25 -1.92 9.54
N LEU A 68 -8.59 -0.90 8.96
CA LEU A 68 -8.61 -0.70 7.51
C LEU A 68 -7.78 -1.76 6.79
N PHE A 69 -6.64 -2.14 7.37
CA PHE A 69 -5.81 -3.23 6.83
C PHE A 69 -6.52 -4.57 6.95
N GLU A 70 -7.14 -4.84 8.09
CA GLU A 70 -7.91 -6.06 8.33
C GLU A 70 -9.11 -6.16 7.38
N TYR A 71 -9.82 -5.06 7.18
CA TYR A 71 -10.94 -4.97 6.22
C TYR A 71 -10.48 -5.40 4.83
N THR A 72 -9.35 -4.88 4.38
CA THR A 72 -8.81 -5.16 3.05
C THR A 72 -8.44 -6.64 2.91
N ALA A 73 -7.74 -7.20 3.88
CA ALA A 73 -7.36 -8.61 3.87
C ALA A 73 -8.61 -9.51 3.86
N ASN A 74 -9.62 -9.17 4.66
CA ASN A 74 -10.89 -9.91 4.68
C ASN A 74 -11.60 -9.90 3.34
N LYS A 75 -11.61 -8.76 2.66
CA LYS A 75 -12.22 -8.66 1.32
C LYS A 75 -11.49 -9.52 0.29
N LEU A 76 -10.21 -9.76 0.50
CA LEU A 76 -9.41 -10.62 -0.37
C LEU A 76 -9.43 -12.09 0.07
N ASN A 77 -10.09 -12.41 1.18
CA ASN A 77 -10.10 -13.74 1.79
C ASN A 77 -8.70 -14.23 2.16
N LEU A 78 -7.86 -13.31 2.64
CA LEU A 78 -6.49 -13.62 3.06
C LEU A 78 -6.31 -13.36 4.55
N PRO A 79 -5.53 -14.20 5.25
CA PRO A 79 -5.10 -13.84 6.60
C PRO A 79 -4.10 -12.68 6.53
N VAL A 80 -4.15 -11.78 7.51
CA VAL A 80 -3.27 -10.59 7.52
C VAL A 80 -1.79 -10.94 7.50
N GLU A 81 -1.40 -12.03 8.16
CA GLU A 81 -0.01 -12.47 8.22
C GLU A 81 0.57 -12.94 6.89
N GLU A 82 -0.27 -13.14 5.87
CA GLU A 82 0.15 -13.45 4.52
C GLU A 82 0.23 -12.22 3.62
N CYS A 83 -0.13 -11.06 4.15
CA CYS A 83 -0.14 -9.81 3.40
C CYS A 83 1.11 -8.99 3.69
N THR A 84 1.63 -8.34 2.66
CA THR A 84 2.73 -7.37 2.77
C THR A 84 2.25 -6.01 2.29
N TYR A 85 2.45 -5.00 3.12
CA TYR A 85 2.07 -3.62 2.79
C TYR A 85 3.32 -2.80 2.45
N VAL A 86 3.25 -2.03 1.39
CA VAL A 86 4.34 -1.17 0.95
C VAL A 86 3.91 0.29 1.07
N GLY A 87 4.67 1.10 1.78
CA GLY A 87 4.33 2.51 1.95
C GLY A 87 5.49 3.37 2.43
N ASP A 88 5.29 4.69 2.38
CA ASP A 88 6.30 5.67 2.75
C ASP A 88 6.04 6.38 4.08
N HIS A 89 4.81 6.34 4.59
CA HIS A 89 4.47 7.02 5.84
C HIS A 89 4.82 6.11 7.03
N PRO A 90 5.72 6.56 7.94
CA PRO A 90 6.18 5.70 9.03
C PRO A 90 5.08 5.25 9.98
N ILE A 91 4.06 6.08 10.19
CA ILE A 91 2.94 5.77 11.09
C ILE A 91 1.76 5.18 10.32
N ASN A 92 1.23 5.93 9.35
CA ASN A 92 0.02 5.48 8.65
C ASN A 92 0.20 4.16 7.93
N ASP A 93 1.34 3.97 7.27
CA ASP A 93 1.60 2.80 6.46
C ASP A 93 2.33 1.70 7.25
N ILE A 94 3.48 2.04 7.81
CA ILE A 94 4.36 1.01 8.39
C ILE A 94 3.84 0.54 9.76
N LYS A 95 3.67 1.46 10.70
CA LYS A 95 3.14 1.10 12.01
C LYS A 95 1.73 0.52 11.91
N GLY A 96 0.88 1.13 11.07
CA GLY A 96 -0.47 0.65 10.87
C GLY A 96 -0.54 -0.77 10.36
N ALA A 97 0.26 -1.09 9.34
CA ALA A 97 0.33 -2.45 8.79
C ALA A 97 0.85 -3.46 9.81
N LEU A 98 1.93 -3.12 10.53
CA LEU A 98 2.49 -4.00 11.56
C LEU A 98 1.51 -4.22 12.71
N ASP A 99 0.80 -3.20 13.15
CA ASP A 99 -0.21 -3.31 14.20
C ASP A 99 -1.38 -4.21 13.78
N ALA A 100 -1.67 -4.26 12.48
CA ALA A 100 -2.70 -5.15 11.93
C ALA A 100 -2.22 -6.61 11.78
N GLY A 101 -0.92 -6.85 11.90
CA GLY A 101 -0.34 -8.19 11.74
C GLY A 101 0.20 -8.46 10.34
N MET A 102 0.24 -7.46 9.47
CA MET A 102 0.84 -7.58 8.15
C MET A 102 2.35 -7.43 8.21
N HIS A 103 3.04 -7.92 7.18
CA HIS A 103 4.42 -7.54 6.91
C HIS A 103 4.43 -6.16 6.29
N ALA A 104 5.55 -5.44 6.43
CA ALA A 104 5.66 -4.10 5.85
C ALA A 104 7.01 -3.92 5.16
N ILE A 105 7.00 -3.14 4.08
CA ILE A 105 8.20 -2.68 3.37
C ILE A 105 8.13 -1.16 3.33
N ARG A 106 9.18 -0.50 3.82
CA ARG A 106 9.25 0.96 3.84
C ARG A 106 9.83 1.50 2.55
N MET A 107 9.02 2.29 1.84
CA MET A 107 9.52 3.09 0.72
C MET A 107 10.13 4.37 1.28
N ASN A 108 11.46 4.50 1.18
CA ASN A 108 12.19 5.67 1.69
C ASN A 108 12.20 6.78 0.64
N TRP A 109 11.07 7.47 0.55
CA TRP A 109 10.77 8.42 -0.51
C TRP A 109 9.91 9.56 0.01
N GLY A 110 9.97 10.71 -0.67
CA GLY A 110 9.02 11.79 -0.51
C GLY A 110 9.19 12.55 0.80
N TRP A 111 8.07 13.05 1.32
CA TRP A 111 8.02 13.93 2.48
C TRP A 111 8.65 13.33 3.73
N PHE A 112 8.52 12.01 3.92
CA PHE A 112 8.98 11.31 5.12
C PHE A 112 10.34 10.64 4.94
N LYS A 113 11.06 10.94 3.85
CA LYS A 113 12.36 10.33 3.57
C LYS A 113 13.31 10.48 4.75
N GLY A 114 13.86 9.36 5.22
CA GLY A 114 14.81 9.32 6.33
C GLY A 114 14.19 9.39 7.72
N GLN A 115 12.86 9.60 7.83
CA GLN A 115 12.18 9.70 9.12
C GLN A 115 11.75 8.34 9.64
N ASP A 116 11.99 8.09 10.93
CA ASP A 116 11.51 6.91 11.67
C ASP A 116 11.77 5.58 10.95
N LEU A 117 12.98 5.42 10.40
CA LEU A 117 13.39 4.16 9.79
C LEU A 117 13.56 3.08 10.87
N ARG A 118 13.01 1.90 10.59
CA ARG A 118 13.04 0.76 11.51
C ARG A 118 14.03 -0.29 10.99
N LYS A 119 14.69 -0.99 11.94
CA LYS A 119 15.62 -2.07 11.59
C LYS A 119 14.90 -3.39 11.27
N ASP A 120 13.66 -3.52 11.72
CA ASP A 120 12.85 -4.74 11.56
C ASP A 120 12.01 -4.76 10.29
N VAL A 121 12.13 -3.71 9.47
CA VAL A 121 11.36 -3.55 8.22
C VAL A 121 12.33 -3.29 7.08
N PRO A 122 12.21 -4.02 5.95
CA PRO A 122 13.00 -3.69 4.76
C PRO A 122 12.76 -2.27 4.29
N VAL A 123 13.83 -1.59 3.88
CA VAL A 123 13.77 -0.22 3.35
C VAL A 123 14.24 -0.23 1.91
N ILE A 124 13.41 0.29 1.03
CA ILE A 124 13.70 0.35 -0.41
C ILE A 124 13.68 1.78 -0.90
N THR A 125 14.35 2.05 -2.00
CA THR A 125 14.37 3.38 -2.64
C THR A 125 13.74 3.39 -4.02
N ASP A 126 13.63 2.24 -4.67
CA ASP A 126 12.91 2.03 -5.92
C ASP A 126 11.81 1.01 -5.66
N ILE A 127 10.58 1.31 -6.11
CA ILE A 127 9.44 0.44 -5.87
C ILE A 127 9.63 -0.97 -6.44
N LEU A 128 10.41 -1.12 -7.51
CA LEU A 128 10.72 -2.45 -8.08
C LEU A 128 11.50 -3.35 -7.12
N GLU A 129 12.17 -2.78 -6.13
CA GLU A 129 12.88 -3.56 -5.12
C GLU A 129 11.94 -4.41 -4.26
N VAL A 130 10.63 -4.13 -4.27
CA VAL A 130 9.63 -4.98 -3.62
C VAL A 130 9.77 -6.44 -4.08
N LEU A 131 10.12 -6.65 -5.35
CA LEU A 131 10.27 -7.99 -5.92
C LEU A 131 11.34 -8.85 -5.24
N LYS A 132 12.24 -8.22 -4.47
CA LYS A 132 13.26 -8.94 -3.69
C LYS A 132 12.71 -9.56 -2.40
N TYR A 133 11.53 -9.11 -1.97
CA TYR A 133 10.97 -9.46 -0.65
C TYR A 133 9.65 -10.23 -0.74
N VAL A 134 9.18 -10.49 -1.93
CA VAL A 134 7.93 -11.21 -2.15
C VAL A 134 8.09 -12.40 -3.08
#